data_aee3b02bfd6e2404a05d1b88281dc0e1
#
_entry.id   aee3b02bfd6e2404a05d1b88281dc0e1
#
_cell.length_a   1.000
_cell.length_b   1.000
_cell.length_c   1.000
_cell.angle_alpha   90.00
_cell.angle_beta   90.00
_cell.angle_gamma   90.00
#
_symmetry.space_group_name_H-M   'P 1'
#
loop_
_entity.id
_entity.type
_entity.pdbx_description
1 polymer ?
#
loop_
_entity_poly.entity_id
_entity_poly.type
_entity_poly.pdbx_seq_one_letter_code
_entity_poly.pdbx_strand_id
1 'polypeptide(L)'
;MRRLTVFIPGLFGSGISYPDDFPNVPALNWFLSKGTYQSVKRNSFSYSLCQLFGLLQEDQYDLPIASISRLIDSNQYPDGIWLRADPVHINADGNRLTLTDSTDFTLTQHDALEFAAEINNLLKPYNLELEVPCPTRWYLKFNEDFKLKTTPIDSVVGQDIFPYMPRADDRINLVQLINDIQMTLHNLPINVKREQEKKIPINSVWFWGYGELPNILERNWSFVFSDESLAEGLSTLSATPFSKLPKEFNDISNKKSDYINLIVINEFNKFRHYYEFDEWVEMLMCYEMNWFSPLYEALKIKNIDELKIETDINSITVNQSSKYKFWKRRKIFIS
;
A
#
# COMPACT_ATOMS: atom_id res chain seq x y z
N MET A 1 4.38 -12.78 -26.20
CA MET A 1 3.34 -13.21 -25.23
C MET A 1 2.89 -12.01 -24.43
N ARG A 2 1.59 -11.73 -24.38
CA ARG A 2 1.00 -10.59 -23.71
C ARG A 2 0.50 -11.02 -22.35
N ARG A 3 1.27 -10.68 -21.32
CA ARG A 3 0.97 -11.01 -19.92
C ARG A 3 0.57 -9.76 -19.17
N LEU A 4 -0.46 -9.87 -18.37
CA LEU A 4 -0.92 -8.81 -17.49
C LEU A 4 -1.02 -9.35 -16.07
N THR A 5 -0.39 -8.67 -15.13
CA THR A 5 -0.55 -8.92 -13.70
C THR A 5 -1.32 -7.75 -13.10
N VAL A 6 -2.40 -8.05 -12.39
CA VAL A 6 -3.19 -7.06 -11.66
C VAL A 6 -3.06 -7.38 -10.18
N PHE A 7 -2.43 -6.50 -9.42
CA PHE A 7 -2.27 -6.63 -7.98
C PHE A 7 -3.36 -5.84 -7.27
N ILE A 8 -4.26 -6.55 -6.56
CA ILE A 8 -5.45 -5.99 -5.90
C ILE A 8 -5.53 -6.57 -4.48
N PRO A 9 -4.77 -6.03 -3.51
CA PRO A 9 -4.91 -6.42 -2.10
C PRO A 9 -6.28 -5.99 -1.58
N GLY A 10 -6.86 -6.79 -0.67
CA GLY A 10 -8.19 -6.52 -0.09
C GLY A 10 -9.38 -6.80 -1.02
N LEU A 11 -9.14 -7.33 -2.24
CA LEU A 11 -10.23 -7.65 -3.19
C LEU A 11 -11.36 -8.49 -2.56
N PHE A 12 -11.03 -9.37 -1.63
CA PHE A 12 -12.00 -10.26 -0.99
C PHE A 12 -12.56 -9.71 0.33
N GLY A 13 -12.20 -8.49 0.74
CA GLY A 13 -12.57 -7.95 2.05
C GLY A 13 -12.00 -8.73 3.23
N SER A 14 -12.28 -8.30 4.45
CA SER A 14 -11.86 -9.00 5.68
C SER A 14 -13.07 -9.64 6.35
N GLY A 15 -13.04 -10.99 6.51
CA GLY A 15 -14.00 -11.71 7.34
C GLY A 15 -15.48 -11.59 6.94
N ILE A 16 -15.75 -11.22 5.69
CA ILE A 16 -17.10 -10.99 5.18
C ILE A 16 -17.79 -12.35 4.97
N SER A 17 -18.91 -12.55 5.65
CA SER A 17 -19.88 -13.56 5.25
C SER A 17 -20.73 -12.96 4.13
N TYR A 18 -20.61 -13.50 2.93
CA TYR A 18 -21.34 -12.97 1.78
C TYR A 18 -22.82 -13.36 1.89
N PRO A 19 -23.77 -12.40 1.79
CA PRO A 19 -25.19 -12.69 1.80
C PRO A 19 -25.61 -13.44 0.52
N ASP A 20 -26.76 -14.13 0.58
CA ASP A 20 -27.29 -14.89 -0.56
C ASP A 20 -27.62 -14.02 -1.79
N ASP A 21 -27.87 -12.72 -1.59
CA ASP A 21 -28.14 -11.71 -2.62
C ASP A 21 -26.90 -10.95 -3.08
N PHE A 22 -25.73 -11.59 -2.97
CA PHE A 22 -24.46 -11.00 -3.41
C PHE A 22 -24.52 -10.48 -4.86
N PRO A 23 -23.96 -9.29 -5.16
CA PRO A 23 -24.05 -8.69 -6.47
C PRO A 23 -23.42 -9.57 -7.56
N ASN A 24 -24.00 -9.49 -8.75
CA ASN A 24 -23.54 -10.27 -9.88
C ASN A 24 -22.26 -9.66 -10.48
N VAL A 25 -21.14 -10.34 -10.32
CA VAL A 25 -19.83 -9.99 -10.87
C VAL A 25 -19.33 -11.11 -11.81
N PRO A 26 -19.92 -11.23 -13.01
CA PRO A 26 -19.76 -12.42 -13.86
C PRO A 26 -18.33 -12.61 -14.36
N ALA A 27 -17.59 -11.55 -14.69
CA ALA A 27 -16.23 -11.67 -15.17
C ALA A 27 -15.27 -12.08 -14.05
N LEU A 28 -15.37 -11.44 -12.89
CA LEU A 28 -14.58 -11.83 -11.72
C LEU A 28 -14.90 -13.27 -11.31
N ASN A 29 -16.18 -13.65 -11.24
CA ASN A 29 -16.59 -15.03 -10.96
C ASN A 29 -16.03 -16.03 -11.98
N TRP A 30 -15.91 -15.64 -13.25
CA TRP A 30 -15.29 -16.47 -14.26
C TRP A 30 -13.79 -16.67 -13.97
N PHE A 31 -13.05 -15.59 -13.66
CA PHE A 31 -11.64 -15.68 -13.29
C PHE A 31 -11.45 -16.59 -12.07
N LEU A 32 -12.25 -16.41 -11.04
CA LEU A 32 -12.22 -17.22 -9.83
C LEU A 32 -12.55 -18.70 -10.12
N SER A 33 -13.55 -18.98 -10.96
CA SER A 33 -13.96 -20.36 -11.25
C SER A 33 -13.01 -21.10 -12.19
N LYS A 34 -12.34 -20.41 -13.13
CA LYS A 34 -11.53 -21.03 -14.18
C LYS A 34 -10.02 -20.88 -13.92
N GLY A 35 -9.63 -20.02 -12.99
CA GLY A 35 -8.25 -19.76 -12.65
C GLY A 35 -7.53 -20.96 -12.03
N THR A 36 -6.22 -20.93 -12.13
CA THR A 36 -5.32 -21.79 -11.37
C THR A 36 -4.85 -21.00 -10.16
N TYR A 37 -5.06 -21.55 -8.98
CA TYR A 37 -4.75 -20.89 -7.70
C TYR A 37 -3.40 -21.32 -7.18
N GLN A 38 -2.67 -20.34 -6.68
CA GLN A 38 -1.52 -20.53 -5.81
C GLN A 38 -1.81 -19.73 -4.53
N SER A 39 -1.83 -20.40 -3.37
CA SER A 39 -1.96 -19.73 -2.09
C SER A 39 -0.73 -18.87 -1.83
N VAL A 40 -0.93 -17.64 -1.45
CA VAL A 40 0.10 -16.69 -1.01
C VAL A 40 -0.36 -16.09 0.31
N LYS A 41 0.58 -15.67 1.13
CA LYS A 41 0.28 -14.94 2.35
C LYS A 41 1.04 -13.62 2.29
N ARG A 42 0.30 -12.54 2.12
CA ARG A 42 0.83 -11.19 2.07
C ARG A 42 0.20 -10.38 3.20
N ASN A 43 1.02 -10.03 4.18
CA ASN A 43 0.56 -9.27 5.34
C ASN A 43 0.64 -7.75 5.11
N SER A 44 1.40 -7.31 4.13
CA SER A 44 1.66 -5.92 3.80
C SER A 44 1.56 -5.69 2.29
N PHE A 45 0.84 -4.63 1.90
CA PHE A 45 0.80 -4.13 0.53
C PHE A 45 2.19 -3.70 0.08
N SER A 46 2.83 -2.85 0.88
CA SER A 46 4.13 -2.25 0.55
C SER A 46 5.22 -3.31 0.34
N TYR A 47 5.29 -4.33 1.21
CA TYR A 47 6.24 -5.43 1.05
C TYR A 47 5.92 -6.30 -0.16
N SER A 48 4.64 -6.58 -0.40
CA SER A 48 4.21 -7.37 -1.56
C SER A 48 4.53 -6.67 -2.87
N LEU A 49 4.36 -5.35 -2.90
CA LEU A 49 4.71 -4.55 -4.07
C LEU A 49 6.22 -4.59 -4.34
N CYS A 50 7.06 -4.44 -3.31
CA CYS A 50 8.51 -4.60 -3.42
C CYS A 50 8.89 -5.99 -3.99
N GLN A 51 8.26 -7.06 -3.50
CA GLN A 51 8.50 -8.42 -4.01
C GLN A 51 8.15 -8.58 -5.49
N LEU A 52 7.08 -7.92 -5.98
CA LEU A 52 6.73 -7.93 -7.40
C LEU A 52 7.79 -7.27 -8.29
N PHE A 53 8.62 -6.39 -7.74
CA PHE A 53 9.78 -5.81 -8.40
C PHE A 53 11.09 -6.55 -8.14
N GLY A 54 11.05 -7.67 -7.41
CA GLY A 54 12.23 -8.46 -7.08
C GLY A 54 13.03 -7.94 -5.89
N LEU A 55 12.55 -6.92 -5.21
CA LEU A 55 13.15 -6.43 -3.97
C LEU A 55 12.62 -7.25 -2.79
N LEU A 56 13.49 -8.09 -2.23
CA LEU A 56 13.14 -9.00 -1.14
C LEU A 56 13.69 -8.45 0.19
N GLN A 57 12.91 -8.64 1.25
CA GLN A 57 13.38 -8.34 2.59
C GLN A 57 14.41 -9.39 3.04
N GLU A 58 15.54 -8.95 3.54
CA GLU A 58 16.50 -9.76 4.25
C GLU A 58 16.13 -9.85 5.74
N ASP A 59 16.45 -10.96 6.41
CA ASP A 59 16.02 -11.19 7.80
C ASP A 59 16.45 -10.11 8.81
N GLN A 60 17.53 -9.39 8.50
CA GLN A 60 18.15 -8.42 9.41
C GLN A 60 17.82 -6.96 9.08
N TYR A 61 17.23 -6.67 7.92
CA TYR A 61 17.01 -5.32 7.43
C TYR A 61 15.55 -5.09 7.05
N ASP A 62 15.10 -3.86 7.18
CA ASP A 62 13.83 -3.42 6.61
C ASP A 62 13.92 -3.27 5.09
N LEU A 63 12.76 -3.26 4.42
CA LEU A 63 12.68 -2.77 3.06
C LEU A 63 12.74 -1.23 3.07
N PRO A 64 13.62 -0.60 2.26
CA PRO A 64 13.87 0.84 2.29
C PRO A 64 12.76 1.65 1.62
N ILE A 65 11.52 1.45 2.05
CA ILE A 65 10.31 2.05 1.46
C ILE A 65 10.34 3.57 1.60
N ALA A 66 10.92 4.06 2.71
CA ALA A 66 11.09 5.49 2.93
C ALA A 66 11.90 6.16 1.81
N SER A 67 13.08 5.65 1.53
CA SER A 67 13.96 6.20 0.48
C SER A 67 13.32 6.09 -0.91
N ILE A 68 12.64 4.97 -1.21
CA ILE A 68 12.00 4.75 -2.51
C ILE A 68 10.82 5.71 -2.71
N SER A 69 9.94 5.86 -1.73
CA SER A 69 8.78 6.76 -1.86
C SER A 69 9.18 8.24 -1.81
N ARG A 70 10.21 8.59 -1.00
CA ARG A 70 10.74 9.96 -0.94
C ARG A 70 11.31 10.42 -2.28
N LEU A 71 11.96 9.54 -3.04
CA LEU A 71 12.46 9.83 -4.39
C LEU A 71 11.38 10.51 -5.25
N ILE A 72 10.15 10.05 -5.16
CA ILE A 72 9.02 10.57 -5.92
C ILE A 72 8.41 11.80 -5.25
N ASP A 73 8.15 11.72 -3.94
CA ASP A 73 7.45 12.78 -3.20
C ASP A 73 8.25 14.09 -3.12
N SER A 74 9.58 14.01 -3.01
CA SER A 74 10.45 15.19 -2.97
C SER A 74 10.98 15.59 -4.35
N ASN A 75 10.85 14.73 -5.35
CA ASN A 75 11.50 14.85 -6.67
C ASN A 75 13.02 15.07 -6.56
N GLN A 76 13.65 14.48 -5.55
CA GLN A 76 15.07 14.55 -5.28
C GLN A 76 15.62 13.16 -4.98
N TYR A 77 16.81 12.86 -5.51
CA TYR A 77 17.49 11.62 -5.19
C TYR A 77 17.85 11.62 -3.69
N PRO A 78 17.34 10.67 -2.89
CA PRO A 78 17.66 10.63 -1.46
C PRO A 78 19.11 10.22 -1.25
N ASP A 79 19.81 10.98 -0.40
CA ASP A 79 21.12 10.66 0.14
C ASP A 79 20.97 10.17 1.59
N GLY A 80 21.74 9.14 1.97
CA GLY A 80 21.73 8.57 3.31
C GLY A 80 20.50 7.72 3.62
N ILE A 81 20.23 7.57 4.89
CA ILE A 81 19.24 6.63 5.43
C ILE A 81 17.95 7.36 5.82
N TRP A 82 16.83 6.81 5.41
CA TRP A 82 15.53 7.41 5.65
C TRP A 82 14.56 6.45 6.33
N LEU A 83 13.63 7.04 7.08
CA LEU A 83 12.54 6.35 7.76
C LEU A 83 11.23 7.10 7.47
N ARG A 84 10.15 6.41 7.16
CA ARG A 84 8.81 7.00 7.17
C ARG A 84 8.41 7.32 8.60
N ALA A 85 7.83 8.49 8.80
CA ALA A 85 7.27 8.95 10.06
C ALA A 85 5.86 9.48 9.80
N ASP A 86 4.99 8.60 9.31
CA ASP A 86 3.67 9.02 8.84
C ASP A 86 2.77 9.49 9.98
N PRO A 87 2.03 10.61 9.75
CA PRO A 87 1.10 11.12 10.75
C PRO A 87 -0.02 10.12 10.99
N VAL A 88 -0.32 9.87 12.25
CA VAL A 88 -1.36 8.92 12.66
C VAL A 88 -2.17 9.44 13.84
N HIS A 89 -3.33 8.84 14.04
CA HIS A 89 -4.07 8.93 15.29
C HIS A 89 -4.01 7.59 16.01
N ILE A 90 -3.48 7.61 17.25
CA ILE A 90 -3.49 6.44 18.12
C ILE A 90 -4.63 6.62 19.13
N ASN A 91 -5.52 5.64 19.15
CA ASN A 91 -6.67 5.59 20.04
C ASN A 91 -6.48 4.50 21.09
N ALA A 92 -6.74 4.82 22.36
CA ALA A 92 -6.76 3.87 23.44
C ALA A 92 -8.17 3.29 23.62
N ASP A 93 -8.30 1.98 23.40
CA ASP A 93 -9.54 1.22 23.61
C ASP A 93 -9.28 0.11 24.65
N GLY A 94 -9.62 0.39 25.89
CA GLY A 94 -9.33 -0.49 27.03
C GLY A 94 -7.84 -0.78 27.17
N ASN A 95 -7.45 -2.02 26.94
CA ASN A 95 -6.05 -2.48 27.03
C ASN A 95 -5.33 -2.52 25.67
N ARG A 96 -5.93 -1.96 24.62
CA ARG A 96 -5.37 -1.95 23.26
C ARG A 96 -5.10 -0.52 22.83
N LEU A 97 -4.04 -0.35 22.05
CA LEU A 97 -3.79 0.88 21.29
C LEU A 97 -3.99 0.56 19.81
N THR A 98 -4.94 1.23 19.18
CA THR A 98 -5.22 1.07 17.75
C THR A 98 -4.75 2.30 16.97
N LEU A 99 -4.33 2.08 15.73
CA LEU A 99 -3.81 3.11 14.85
C LEU A 99 -4.79 3.37 13.71
N THR A 100 -5.07 4.65 13.49
CA THR A 100 -5.80 5.19 12.33
C THR A 100 -4.83 5.99 11.48
N ASP A 101 -4.77 5.73 10.19
CA ASP A 101 -3.89 6.40 9.24
C ASP A 101 -4.63 7.44 8.38
N SER A 102 -3.95 8.00 7.40
CA SER A 102 -4.46 9.04 6.52
C SER A 102 -5.57 8.59 5.56
N THR A 103 -6.01 7.35 5.58
CA THR A 103 -7.21 6.91 4.86
C THR A 103 -8.49 7.46 5.50
N ASP A 104 -8.47 7.68 6.81
CA ASP A 104 -9.65 8.11 7.59
C ASP A 104 -9.63 9.59 7.97
N PHE A 105 -8.56 10.31 7.67
CA PHE A 105 -8.49 11.75 7.92
C PHE A 105 -7.87 12.53 6.77
N THR A 106 -8.23 13.79 6.66
CA THR A 106 -7.61 14.73 5.72
C THR A 106 -6.59 15.60 6.44
N LEU A 107 -5.47 15.85 5.78
CA LEU A 107 -4.42 16.75 6.24
C LEU A 107 -3.98 17.65 5.09
N THR A 108 -3.94 18.97 5.32
CA THR A 108 -3.42 19.91 4.31
C THR A 108 -1.90 20.00 4.41
N GLN A 109 -1.24 20.46 3.34
CA GLN A 109 0.21 20.69 3.38
C GLN A 109 0.59 21.74 4.44
N HIS A 110 -0.24 22.77 4.61
CA HIS A 110 -0.03 23.79 5.63
C HIS A 110 -0.07 23.18 7.05
N ASP A 111 -1.11 22.38 7.34
CA ASP A 111 -1.23 21.74 8.65
C ASP A 111 -0.07 20.78 8.91
N ALA A 112 0.33 20.00 7.89
CA ALA A 112 1.45 19.06 8.00
C ALA A 112 2.78 19.76 8.31
N LEU A 113 3.02 20.93 7.71
CA LEU A 113 4.21 21.73 7.99
C LEU A 113 4.18 22.35 9.40
N GLU A 114 2.98 22.72 9.91
CA GLU A 114 2.84 23.21 11.28
C GLU A 114 3.18 22.11 12.30
N PHE A 115 2.67 20.89 12.12
CA PHE A 115 3.08 19.73 12.93
C PHE A 115 4.58 19.44 12.83
N ALA A 116 5.12 19.47 11.62
CA ALA A 116 6.55 19.18 11.39
C ALA A 116 7.47 20.19 12.07
N ALA A 117 7.08 21.48 12.13
CA ALA A 117 7.88 22.51 12.80
C ALA A 117 8.05 22.19 14.30
N GLU A 118 6.99 21.75 14.97
CA GLU A 118 7.02 21.38 16.40
C GLU A 118 7.82 20.07 16.61
N ILE A 119 7.62 19.07 15.77
CA ILE A 119 8.39 17.83 15.81
C ILE A 119 9.88 18.12 15.58
N ASN A 120 10.23 18.95 14.60
CA ASN A 120 11.61 19.31 14.32
C ASN A 120 12.28 20.04 15.50
N ASN A 121 11.53 20.84 16.29
CA ASN A 121 12.06 21.43 17.51
C ASN A 121 12.46 20.36 18.53
N LEU A 122 11.65 19.29 18.67
CA LEU A 122 11.93 18.15 19.53
C LEU A 122 13.11 17.32 19.01
N LEU A 123 13.29 17.20 17.68
CA LEU A 123 14.32 16.36 17.05
C LEU A 123 15.73 16.96 17.10
N LYS A 124 15.89 18.26 17.35
CA LYS A 124 17.22 18.95 17.41
C LYS A 124 18.24 18.26 18.29
N PRO A 125 17.92 17.83 19.54
CA PRO A 125 18.89 17.14 20.42
C PRO A 125 19.35 15.79 19.88
N TYR A 126 18.53 15.14 19.02
CA TYR A 126 18.84 13.85 18.40
C TYR A 126 19.62 14.00 17.08
N ASN A 127 19.87 15.23 16.61
CA ASN A 127 20.46 15.50 15.30
C ASN A 127 19.68 14.81 14.14
N LEU A 128 18.35 14.79 14.26
CA LEU A 128 17.42 14.27 13.27
C LEU A 128 16.60 15.40 12.65
N GLU A 129 16.18 15.20 11.40
CA GLU A 129 15.35 16.16 10.66
C GLU A 129 14.17 15.46 9.99
N LEU A 130 12.96 16.03 10.19
CA LEU A 130 11.73 15.58 9.57
C LEU A 130 11.42 16.45 8.35
N GLU A 131 11.28 15.82 7.19
CA GLU A 131 10.82 16.44 5.95
C GLU A 131 9.37 16.04 5.65
N VAL A 132 8.58 16.99 5.11
CA VAL A 132 7.17 16.82 4.77
C VAL A 132 6.91 17.25 3.33
N PRO A 133 7.40 16.51 2.33
CA PRO A 133 7.13 16.81 0.92
C PRO A 133 5.67 16.55 0.51
N CYS A 134 4.95 15.74 1.28
CA CYS A 134 3.55 15.40 1.06
C CYS A 134 2.79 15.43 2.41
N PRO A 135 1.52 15.86 2.46
CA PRO A 135 0.78 16.03 3.73
C PRO A 135 0.74 14.77 4.59
N THR A 136 0.65 13.60 3.98
CA THR A 136 0.41 12.32 4.67
C THR A 136 1.59 11.38 4.67
N ARG A 137 2.71 11.78 4.07
CA ARG A 137 3.93 10.98 4.03
C ARG A 137 5.11 11.84 4.47
N TRP A 138 5.58 11.55 5.68
CA TRP A 138 6.66 12.29 6.32
C TRP A 138 7.92 11.42 6.38
N TYR A 139 9.09 12.06 6.34
CA TYR A 139 10.38 11.39 6.19
C TYR A 139 11.38 11.90 7.22
N LEU A 140 11.91 10.98 8.01
CA LEU A 140 12.93 11.26 9.01
C LEU A 140 14.30 10.85 8.45
N LYS A 141 15.24 11.79 8.40
CA LYS A 141 16.61 11.56 7.95
C LYS A 141 17.49 11.09 9.10
N PHE A 142 18.27 10.04 8.84
CA PHE A 142 19.29 9.55 9.75
C PHE A 142 20.68 9.78 9.18
N ASN A 143 21.61 10.20 10.05
CA ASN A 143 23.02 10.43 9.69
C ASN A 143 23.90 9.20 9.94
N GLU A 144 23.35 8.19 10.66
CA GLU A 144 24.01 6.93 11.01
C GLU A 144 23.05 5.75 10.85
N ASP A 145 23.58 4.55 10.62
CA ASP A 145 22.79 3.32 10.58
C ASP A 145 22.54 2.77 11.98
N PHE A 146 21.26 2.66 12.36
CA PHE A 146 20.78 2.15 13.65
C PHE A 146 20.20 0.73 13.57
N LYS A 147 20.31 0.05 12.43
CA LYS A 147 19.76 -1.31 12.22
C LYS A 147 18.32 -1.45 12.71
N LEU A 148 17.46 -0.55 12.25
CA LEU A 148 16.06 -0.54 12.66
C LEU A 148 15.30 -1.70 12.03
N LYS A 149 14.39 -2.27 12.83
CA LYS A 149 13.34 -3.18 12.35
C LYS A 149 11.99 -2.57 12.66
N THR A 150 11.23 -2.32 11.62
CA THR A 150 9.94 -1.65 11.70
C THR A 150 8.84 -2.49 11.04
N THR A 151 7.60 -2.08 11.23
CA THR A 151 6.45 -2.75 10.60
C THR A 151 5.72 -1.76 9.70
N PRO A 152 5.44 -2.11 8.42
CA PRO A 152 4.68 -1.26 7.53
C PRO A 152 3.34 -0.85 8.11
N ILE A 153 2.97 0.42 7.92
CA ILE A 153 1.72 0.98 8.45
C ILE A 153 0.50 0.18 7.97
N ASP A 154 0.51 -0.25 6.71
CA ASP A 154 -0.56 -1.04 6.09
C ASP A 154 -0.75 -2.44 6.70
N SER A 155 0.13 -2.87 7.60
CA SER A 155 -0.01 -4.12 8.39
C SER A 155 -0.53 -3.87 9.80
N VAL A 156 -0.61 -2.61 10.23
CA VAL A 156 -0.85 -2.24 11.63
C VAL A 156 -2.18 -1.52 11.83
N VAL A 157 -2.67 -0.85 10.79
CA VAL A 157 -3.97 -0.16 10.83
C VAL A 157 -5.06 -1.08 11.37
N GLY A 158 -5.83 -0.59 12.35
CA GLY A 158 -6.90 -1.36 13.01
C GLY A 158 -6.45 -2.50 13.93
N GLN A 159 -5.13 -2.73 14.10
CA GLN A 159 -4.58 -3.73 14.99
C GLN A 159 -4.14 -3.12 16.32
N ASP A 160 -3.91 -3.97 17.34
CA ASP A 160 -3.15 -3.55 18.52
C ASP A 160 -1.69 -3.30 18.14
N ILE A 161 -1.21 -2.07 18.32
CA ILE A 161 0.11 -1.66 17.86
C ILE A 161 1.28 -2.19 18.70
N PHE A 162 1.05 -2.64 19.92
CA PHE A 162 2.13 -3.07 20.81
C PHE A 162 3.07 -4.14 20.23
N PRO A 163 2.58 -5.19 19.54
CA PRO A 163 3.44 -6.20 18.93
C PRO A 163 4.30 -5.67 17.78
N TYR A 164 3.91 -4.53 17.21
CA TYR A 164 4.47 -3.96 15.99
C TYR A 164 5.37 -2.74 16.23
N MET A 165 5.56 -2.36 17.49
CA MET A 165 6.42 -1.23 17.85
C MET A 165 7.83 -1.39 17.25
N PRO A 166 8.43 -0.29 16.76
CA PRO A 166 9.74 -0.35 16.12
C PRO A 166 10.82 -0.81 17.12
N ARG A 167 11.78 -1.58 16.61
CA ARG A 167 12.94 -2.05 17.36
C ARG A 167 14.20 -1.47 16.73
N ALA A 168 15.08 -0.98 17.59
CA ALA A 168 16.35 -0.41 17.22
C ALA A 168 17.48 -1.04 18.05
N ASP A 169 18.72 -0.78 17.68
CA ASP A 169 19.84 -1.02 18.58
C ASP A 169 19.82 -0.01 19.79
N ASP A 170 20.65 -0.25 20.79
CA ASP A 170 20.63 0.51 22.05
C ASP A 170 21.04 1.99 21.90
N ARG A 171 21.47 2.44 20.71
CA ARG A 171 21.90 3.82 20.46
C ARG A 171 20.75 4.81 20.29
N ILE A 172 19.55 4.32 19.94
CA ILE A 172 18.36 5.15 19.80
C ILE A 172 17.12 4.46 20.39
N ASN A 173 16.39 5.17 21.21
CA ASN A 173 15.12 4.69 21.76
C ASN A 173 13.95 5.29 20.97
N LEU A 174 13.53 4.60 19.90
CA LEU A 174 12.41 5.05 19.07
C LEU A 174 11.08 5.06 19.81
N VAL A 175 10.88 4.16 20.79
CA VAL A 175 9.65 4.14 21.59
C VAL A 175 9.57 5.40 22.45
N GLN A 176 10.69 5.80 23.06
CA GLN A 176 10.76 7.06 23.80
C GLN A 176 10.51 8.26 22.88
N LEU A 177 11.09 8.26 21.69
CA LEU A 177 10.90 9.32 20.70
C LEU A 177 9.41 9.44 20.27
N ILE A 178 8.72 8.31 20.04
CA ILE A 178 7.28 8.30 19.75
C ILE A 178 6.51 8.93 20.91
N ASN A 179 6.81 8.56 22.17
CA ASN A 179 6.14 9.11 23.34
C ASN A 179 6.37 10.63 23.47
N ASP A 180 7.58 11.10 23.23
CA ASP A 180 7.91 12.53 23.28
C ASP A 180 7.18 13.32 22.17
N ILE A 181 7.07 12.73 20.97
CA ILE A 181 6.25 13.28 19.89
C ILE A 181 4.79 13.31 20.28
N GLN A 182 4.23 12.26 20.87
CA GLN A 182 2.84 12.23 21.32
C GLN A 182 2.55 13.33 22.36
N MET A 183 3.44 13.49 23.34
CA MET A 183 3.30 14.56 24.33
C MET A 183 3.35 15.97 23.71
N THR A 184 4.19 16.16 22.71
CA THR A 184 4.30 17.42 21.98
C THR A 184 3.03 17.69 21.18
N LEU A 185 2.53 16.70 20.42
CA LEU A 185 1.39 16.88 19.52
C LEU A 185 0.06 17.03 20.27
N HIS A 186 -0.08 16.44 21.45
CA HIS A 186 -1.33 16.38 22.20
C HIS A 186 -1.96 17.78 22.48
N ASN A 187 -1.14 18.74 22.83
CA ASN A 187 -1.62 20.08 23.24
C ASN A 187 -1.46 21.15 22.15
N LEU A 188 -1.14 20.76 20.91
CA LEU A 188 -0.96 21.75 19.85
C LEU A 188 -2.27 22.46 19.49
N PRO A 189 -2.25 23.79 19.30
CA PRO A 189 -3.43 24.57 18.91
C PRO A 189 -4.12 24.02 17.65
N ILE A 190 -3.35 23.48 16.72
CA ILE A 190 -3.88 22.87 15.50
C ILE A 190 -4.74 21.63 15.81
N ASN A 191 -4.38 20.80 16.79
CA ASN A 191 -5.20 19.66 17.20
C ASN A 191 -6.47 20.10 17.91
N VAL A 192 -6.41 21.12 18.78
CA VAL A 192 -7.59 21.72 19.40
C VAL A 192 -8.57 22.24 18.33
N LYS A 193 -8.06 22.90 17.29
CA LYS A 193 -8.88 23.35 16.15
C LYS A 193 -9.48 22.16 15.38
N ARG A 194 -8.71 21.10 15.12
CA ARG A 194 -9.19 19.89 14.44
C ARG A 194 -10.35 19.24 15.22
N GLU A 195 -10.24 19.12 16.54
CA GLU A 195 -11.30 18.59 17.40
C GLU A 195 -12.57 19.47 17.38
N GLN A 196 -12.42 20.79 17.42
CA GLN A 196 -13.55 21.72 17.28
C GLN A 196 -14.26 21.57 15.93
N GLU A 197 -13.51 21.27 14.86
CA GLU A 197 -14.02 21.00 13.52
C GLU A 197 -14.48 19.53 13.33
N LYS A 198 -14.49 18.73 14.39
CA LYS A 198 -14.81 17.28 14.36
C LYS A 198 -13.91 16.47 13.41
N LYS A 199 -12.69 16.91 13.23
CA LYS A 199 -11.66 16.19 12.50
C LYS A 199 -10.82 15.36 13.46
N ILE A 200 -10.35 14.22 13.03
CA ILE A 200 -9.46 13.34 13.79
C ILE A 200 -8.15 14.09 14.09
N PRO A 201 -7.73 14.27 15.35
CA PRO A 201 -6.46 14.89 15.70
C PRO A 201 -5.28 14.01 15.29
N ILE A 202 -4.15 14.62 14.95
CA ILE A 202 -2.89 13.90 14.67
C ILE A 202 -2.08 13.90 15.96
N ASN A 203 -2.10 12.78 16.67
CA ASN A 203 -1.50 12.69 18.00
C ASN A 203 -0.22 11.87 18.06
N SER A 204 0.23 11.28 16.94
CA SER A 204 1.45 10.49 16.87
C SER A 204 2.00 10.40 15.45
N VAL A 205 3.15 9.75 15.31
CA VAL A 205 3.71 9.29 14.04
C VAL A 205 3.95 7.79 14.09
N TRP A 206 3.90 7.12 12.93
CA TRP A 206 4.28 5.73 12.80
C TRP A 206 5.59 5.59 12.04
N PHE A 207 6.59 4.96 12.67
CA PHE A 207 7.93 4.77 12.11
C PHE A 207 8.01 3.45 11.34
N TRP A 208 8.39 3.51 10.05
CA TRP A 208 8.51 2.32 9.21
C TRP A 208 9.32 2.53 7.93
N GLY A 209 9.71 1.41 7.27
CA GLY A 209 10.32 1.45 5.95
C GLY A 209 11.74 2.01 5.91
N TYR A 210 12.53 1.71 6.94
CA TYR A 210 13.89 2.20 7.15
C TYR A 210 14.89 1.67 6.12
N GLY A 211 15.76 2.54 5.61
CA GLY A 211 16.94 2.16 4.81
C GLY A 211 17.38 3.20 3.81
N GLU A 212 18.49 2.88 3.16
CA GLU A 212 19.05 3.64 2.04
C GLU A 212 18.33 3.29 0.74
N LEU A 213 18.40 4.21 -0.24
CA LEU A 213 17.88 3.92 -1.57
C LEU A 213 18.63 2.74 -2.17
N PRO A 214 17.94 1.66 -2.61
CA PRO A 214 18.59 0.51 -3.20
C PRO A 214 19.22 0.88 -4.55
N ASN A 215 20.20 0.09 -4.95
CA ASN A 215 20.76 0.15 -6.29
C ASN A 215 19.69 -0.10 -7.35
N ILE A 216 20.05 0.09 -8.64
CA ILE A 216 19.18 -0.17 -9.77
C ILE A 216 18.60 -1.61 -9.68
N LEU A 217 17.29 -1.71 -9.77
CA LEU A 217 16.57 -2.98 -9.77
C LEU A 217 16.53 -3.59 -11.19
N GLU A 218 16.40 -4.90 -11.26
CA GLU A 218 16.15 -5.57 -12.53
C GLU A 218 14.77 -5.19 -13.10
N ARG A 219 14.72 -5.01 -14.41
CA ARG A 219 13.48 -4.68 -15.10
C ARG A 219 12.64 -5.92 -15.36
N ASN A 220 11.66 -6.19 -14.50
CA ASN A 220 10.73 -7.30 -14.61
C ASN A 220 9.45 -6.99 -15.41
N TRP A 221 9.14 -5.70 -15.58
CA TRP A 221 7.90 -5.23 -16.19
C TRP A 221 8.17 -4.41 -17.45
N SER A 222 7.30 -4.54 -18.44
CA SER A 222 7.34 -3.70 -19.65
C SER A 222 6.76 -2.33 -19.38
N PHE A 223 5.72 -2.27 -18.55
CA PHE A 223 5.02 -1.05 -18.15
C PHE A 223 4.31 -1.26 -16.79
N VAL A 224 4.21 -0.21 -15.99
CA VAL A 224 3.49 -0.21 -14.70
C VAL A 224 2.44 0.88 -14.67
N PHE A 225 1.23 0.54 -14.20
CA PHE A 225 0.12 1.47 -13.97
C PHE A 225 -0.25 1.46 -12.50
N SER A 226 -0.21 2.63 -11.85
CA SER A 226 -0.54 2.76 -10.42
C SER A 226 -0.70 4.22 -10.02
N ASP A 227 -1.41 4.48 -8.92
CA ASP A 227 -1.43 5.79 -8.26
C ASP A 227 -0.46 5.88 -7.08
N GLU A 228 0.21 4.77 -6.74
CA GLU A 228 1.09 4.66 -5.59
C GLU A 228 2.50 5.21 -5.87
N SER A 229 2.99 6.12 -5.01
CA SER A 229 4.35 6.66 -5.10
C SER A 229 5.44 5.58 -4.96
N LEU A 230 5.17 4.54 -4.15
CA LEU A 230 6.08 3.40 -4.03
C LEU A 230 6.23 2.64 -5.36
N ALA A 231 5.12 2.42 -6.11
CA ALA A 231 5.16 1.78 -7.42
C ALA A 231 5.92 2.64 -8.45
N GLU A 232 5.76 3.95 -8.40
CA GLU A 232 6.47 4.90 -9.25
C GLU A 232 7.98 4.91 -8.94
N GLY A 233 8.36 4.90 -7.65
CA GLY A 233 9.75 4.83 -7.21
C GLY A 233 10.42 3.52 -7.63
N LEU A 234 9.77 2.38 -7.43
CA LEU A 234 10.26 1.07 -7.87
C LEU A 234 10.38 1.00 -9.41
N SER A 235 9.45 1.61 -10.13
CA SER A 235 9.49 1.71 -11.60
C SER A 235 10.68 2.55 -12.06
N THR A 236 10.96 3.66 -11.36
CA THR A 236 12.12 4.53 -11.62
C THR A 236 13.42 3.76 -11.41
N LEU A 237 13.57 3.04 -10.29
CA LEU A 237 14.76 2.24 -9.98
C LEU A 237 14.99 1.07 -10.94
N SER A 238 13.94 0.51 -11.52
CA SER A 238 14.03 -0.58 -12.51
C SER A 238 14.04 -0.07 -13.97
N ALA A 239 14.09 1.24 -14.19
CA ALA A 239 13.95 1.87 -15.51
C ALA A 239 12.71 1.35 -16.28
N THR A 240 11.62 1.07 -15.56
CA THR A 240 10.35 0.61 -16.13
C THR A 240 9.45 1.81 -16.42
N PRO A 241 8.87 1.95 -17.62
CA PRO A 241 7.89 2.98 -17.92
C PRO A 241 6.70 2.91 -16.96
N PHE A 242 6.26 4.08 -16.48
CA PHE A 242 5.18 4.23 -15.51
C PHE A 242 4.11 5.21 -15.99
N SER A 243 2.88 5.00 -15.58
CA SER A 243 1.77 5.95 -15.72
C SER A 243 0.81 5.81 -14.55
N LYS A 244 0.09 6.88 -14.26
CA LYS A 244 -1.05 6.81 -13.33
C LYS A 244 -2.07 5.78 -13.80
N LEU A 245 -2.80 5.21 -12.83
CA LEU A 245 -3.85 4.23 -13.08
C LEU A 245 -4.97 4.91 -13.89
N PRO A 246 -5.35 4.39 -15.07
CA PRO A 246 -6.49 4.92 -15.80
C PRO A 246 -7.81 4.54 -15.09
N LYS A 247 -8.89 5.27 -15.39
CA LYS A 247 -10.21 5.01 -14.80
C LYS A 247 -10.79 3.66 -15.20
N GLU A 248 -10.47 3.20 -16.39
CA GLU A 248 -10.94 1.92 -16.93
C GLU A 248 -9.85 1.22 -17.73
N PHE A 249 -9.97 -0.09 -17.87
CA PHE A 249 -8.99 -0.91 -18.59
C PHE A 249 -8.87 -0.53 -20.07
N ASN A 250 -9.96 -0.12 -20.71
CA ASN A 250 -9.96 0.23 -22.13
C ASN A 250 -9.08 1.44 -22.47
N ASP A 251 -8.76 2.27 -21.49
CA ASP A 251 -7.84 3.40 -21.66
C ASP A 251 -6.37 2.96 -21.76
N ILE A 252 -6.09 1.70 -21.43
CA ILE A 252 -4.74 1.13 -21.57
C ILE A 252 -4.48 0.76 -23.03
N SER A 253 -3.83 1.65 -23.77
CA SER A 253 -3.45 1.37 -25.15
C SER A 253 -2.13 0.60 -25.23
N ASN A 254 -2.20 -0.71 -25.44
CA ASN A 254 -1.02 -1.54 -25.68
C ASN A 254 -0.82 -1.75 -27.18
N LYS A 255 0.17 -1.05 -27.77
CA LYS A 255 0.53 -1.19 -29.19
C LYS A 255 1.64 -2.23 -29.47
N LYS A 256 2.20 -2.85 -28.41
CA LYS A 256 3.31 -3.81 -28.56
C LYS A 256 2.78 -5.23 -28.76
N SER A 257 3.51 -6.02 -29.55
CA SER A 257 3.20 -7.44 -29.80
C SER A 257 3.38 -8.30 -28.57
N ASP A 258 4.38 -7.98 -27.74
CA ASP A 258 4.70 -8.69 -26.51
C ASP A 258 4.90 -7.71 -25.36
N TYR A 259 4.34 -8.03 -24.20
CA TYR A 259 4.50 -7.24 -22.99
C TYR A 259 4.25 -8.07 -21.72
N ILE A 260 4.84 -7.61 -20.62
CA ILE A 260 4.54 -8.06 -19.26
C ILE A 260 4.26 -6.81 -18.45
N ASN A 261 2.99 -6.49 -18.26
CA ASN A 261 2.58 -5.27 -17.56
C ASN A 261 2.09 -5.58 -16.15
N LEU A 262 2.33 -4.63 -15.25
CA LEU A 262 1.79 -4.63 -13.89
C LEU A 262 0.76 -3.49 -13.75
N ILE A 263 -0.39 -3.82 -13.20
CA ILE A 263 -1.40 -2.88 -12.75
C ILE A 263 -1.53 -3.04 -11.25
N VAL A 264 -1.42 -1.94 -10.51
CA VAL A 264 -1.54 -1.92 -9.05
C VAL A 264 -2.78 -1.13 -8.66
N ILE A 265 -3.75 -1.80 -8.06
CA ILE A 265 -5.02 -1.24 -7.59
C ILE A 265 -5.04 -1.37 -6.08
N ASN A 266 -4.82 -0.26 -5.36
CA ASN A 266 -4.71 -0.26 -3.90
C ASN A 266 -6.02 0.14 -3.18
N GLU A 267 -7.03 0.58 -3.92
CA GLU A 267 -8.28 1.11 -3.35
C GLU A 267 -9.03 0.10 -2.48
N PHE A 268 -8.93 -1.22 -2.79
CA PHE A 268 -9.53 -2.28 -1.98
C PHE A 268 -8.79 -2.57 -0.67
N ASN A 269 -7.55 -2.09 -0.52
CA ASN A 269 -6.72 -2.44 0.63
C ASN A 269 -7.31 -2.00 1.97
N LYS A 270 -8.07 -0.89 2.01
CA LYS A 270 -8.77 -0.42 3.20
C LYS A 270 -9.76 -1.45 3.75
N PHE A 271 -10.40 -2.24 2.91
CA PHE A 271 -11.35 -3.28 3.34
C PHE A 271 -10.69 -4.51 3.98
N ARG A 272 -9.37 -4.55 4.09
CA ARG A 272 -8.66 -5.56 4.90
C ARG A 272 -8.80 -5.30 6.38
N HIS A 273 -9.05 -4.06 6.77
CA HIS A 273 -9.04 -3.60 8.15
C HIS A 273 -10.40 -3.10 8.62
N TYR A 274 -11.19 -2.55 7.71
CA TYR A 274 -12.49 -1.97 8.01
C TYR A 274 -13.61 -2.78 7.35
N TYR A 275 -14.66 -3.05 8.13
CA TYR A 275 -15.84 -3.76 7.65
C TYR A 275 -16.88 -2.74 7.15
N GLU A 276 -16.76 -2.34 5.89
CA GLU A 276 -17.70 -1.48 5.19
C GLU A 276 -18.24 -2.22 3.97
N PHE A 277 -19.19 -3.13 4.24
CA PHE A 277 -19.71 -4.05 3.22
C PHE A 277 -20.31 -3.33 2.03
N ASP A 278 -21.16 -2.33 2.26
CA ASP A 278 -21.87 -1.63 1.19
C ASP A 278 -20.88 -0.88 0.28
N GLU A 279 -19.93 -0.18 0.85
CA GLU A 279 -18.88 0.53 0.09
C GLU A 279 -17.98 -0.43 -0.70
N TRP A 280 -17.62 -1.57 -0.08
CA TRP A 280 -16.86 -2.61 -0.77
C TRP A 280 -17.64 -3.19 -1.95
N VAL A 281 -18.96 -3.45 -1.79
CA VAL A 281 -19.84 -3.94 -2.87
C VAL A 281 -19.94 -2.91 -4.00
N GLU A 282 -20.16 -1.64 -3.70
CA GLU A 282 -20.22 -0.58 -4.71
C GLU A 282 -18.93 -0.49 -5.51
N MET A 283 -17.79 -0.52 -4.82
CA MET A 283 -16.47 -0.53 -5.45
C MET A 283 -16.29 -1.77 -6.33
N LEU A 284 -16.64 -2.96 -5.82
CA LEU A 284 -16.53 -4.21 -6.55
C LEU A 284 -17.35 -4.18 -7.85
N MET A 285 -18.57 -3.65 -7.83
CA MET A 285 -19.42 -3.49 -9.02
C MET A 285 -18.84 -2.48 -10.01
N CYS A 286 -18.28 -1.38 -9.53
CA CYS A 286 -17.57 -0.41 -10.37
C CYS A 286 -16.38 -1.08 -11.09
N TYR A 287 -15.58 -1.86 -10.36
CA TYR A 287 -14.44 -2.59 -10.94
C TYR A 287 -14.86 -3.75 -11.85
N GLU A 288 -15.99 -4.39 -11.60
CA GLU A 288 -16.56 -5.38 -12.53
C GLU A 288 -16.83 -4.75 -13.90
N MET A 289 -17.44 -3.56 -13.94
CA MET A 289 -17.79 -2.89 -15.18
C MET A 289 -16.55 -2.32 -15.90
N ASN A 290 -15.67 -1.64 -15.16
CA ASN A 290 -14.60 -0.85 -15.76
C ASN A 290 -13.30 -1.65 -15.95
N TRP A 291 -13.13 -2.77 -15.24
CA TRP A 291 -11.91 -3.55 -15.25
C TRP A 291 -12.12 -5.03 -15.55
N PHE A 292 -12.91 -5.77 -14.75
CA PHE A 292 -12.98 -7.22 -14.90
C PHE A 292 -13.70 -7.65 -16.19
N SER A 293 -14.82 -7.02 -16.53
CA SER A 293 -15.52 -7.32 -17.77
C SER A 293 -14.69 -6.99 -19.03
N PRO A 294 -14.04 -5.81 -19.15
CA PRO A 294 -13.10 -5.54 -20.24
C PRO A 294 -11.90 -6.47 -20.30
N LEU A 295 -11.32 -6.85 -19.16
CA LEU A 295 -10.22 -7.83 -19.07
C LEU A 295 -10.67 -9.22 -19.57
N TYR A 296 -11.88 -9.64 -19.21
CA TYR A 296 -12.45 -10.90 -19.70
C TYR A 296 -12.61 -10.89 -21.21
N GLU A 297 -13.16 -9.83 -21.79
CA GLU A 297 -13.29 -9.70 -23.24
C GLU A 297 -11.93 -9.65 -23.93
N ALA A 298 -10.95 -8.94 -23.37
CA ALA A 298 -9.58 -8.90 -23.91
C ALA A 298 -8.91 -10.29 -23.93
N LEU A 299 -9.14 -11.10 -22.91
CA LEU A 299 -8.70 -12.50 -22.86
C LEU A 299 -9.41 -13.34 -23.94
N LYS A 300 -10.73 -13.17 -24.09
CA LYS A 300 -11.57 -13.93 -25.03
C LYS A 300 -11.20 -13.66 -26.50
N ILE A 301 -10.95 -12.40 -26.86
CA ILE A 301 -10.55 -12.01 -28.22
C ILE A 301 -9.04 -12.12 -28.47
N LYS A 302 -8.31 -12.67 -27.51
CA LYS A 302 -6.86 -12.89 -27.57
C LYS A 302 -6.00 -11.60 -27.65
N ASN A 303 -6.46 -10.51 -27.06
CA ASN A 303 -5.65 -9.32 -26.85
C ASN A 303 -4.69 -9.50 -25.64
N ILE A 304 -5.03 -10.39 -24.71
CA ILE A 304 -4.20 -10.83 -23.59
C ILE A 304 -4.04 -12.36 -23.72
N ASP A 305 -2.85 -12.86 -23.54
CA ASP A 305 -2.58 -14.32 -23.56
C ASP A 305 -2.70 -14.93 -22.16
N GLU A 306 -2.30 -14.17 -21.13
CA GLU A 306 -2.35 -14.58 -19.72
C GLU A 306 -2.67 -13.37 -18.84
N LEU A 307 -3.63 -13.56 -17.93
CA LEU A 307 -3.97 -12.64 -16.85
C LEU A 307 -3.65 -13.32 -15.51
N LYS A 308 -2.92 -12.61 -14.67
CA LYS A 308 -2.62 -13.00 -13.28
C LYS A 308 -3.22 -11.97 -12.34
N ILE A 309 -4.11 -12.39 -11.46
CA ILE A 309 -4.68 -11.57 -10.38
C ILE A 309 -3.98 -11.95 -9.09
N GLU A 310 -3.25 -10.99 -8.53
CA GLU A 310 -2.52 -11.11 -7.27
C GLU A 310 -3.30 -10.41 -6.17
N THR A 311 -3.61 -11.14 -5.11
CA THR A 311 -4.29 -10.60 -3.92
C THR A 311 -3.41 -10.82 -2.68
N ASP A 312 -3.91 -10.47 -1.53
CA ASP A 312 -3.26 -10.75 -0.24
C ASP A 312 -3.24 -12.24 0.14
N ILE A 313 -4.18 -13.03 -0.37
CA ILE A 313 -4.33 -14.46 -0.01
C ILE A 313 -4.09 -15.43 -1.16
N ASN A 314 -4.28 -14.98 -2.40
CA ASN A 314 -4.19 -15.86 -3.57
C ASN A 314 -3.50 -15.17 -4.76
N SER A 315 -2.85 -15.98 -5.56
CA SER A 315 -2.43 -15.67 -6.93
C SER A 315 -3.27 -16.53 -7.87
N ILE A 316 -4.01 -15.89 -8.77
CA ILE A 316 -4.99 -16.54 -9.65
C ILE A 316 -4.57 -16.31 -11.09
N THR A 317 -4.22 -17.38 -11.81
CA THR A 317 -3.79 -17.29 -13.20
C THR A 317 -4.84 -17.86 -14.13
N VAL A 318 -5.25 -17.07 -15.13
CA VAL A 318 -6.12 -17.46 -16.23
C VAL A 318 -5.46 -17.20 -17.58
N ASN A 319 -5.75 -18.05 -18.54
CA ASN A 319 -5.24 -17.96 -19.91
C ASN A 319 -6.26 -18.52 -20.91
N GLN A 320 -5.89 -18.56 -22.17
CA GLN A 320 -6.74 -19.04 -23.26
C GLN A 320 -7.29 -20.46 -23.03
N SER A 321 -6.53 -21.33 -22.37
CA SER A 321 -6.96 -22.71 -22.11
C SER A 321 -7.91 -22.83 -20.91
N SER A 322 -8.03 -21.78 -20.10
CA SER A 322 -8.89 -21.78 -18.90
C SER A 322 -10.38 -21.96 -19.26
N LYS A 323 -10.79 -21.52 -20.45
CA LYS A 323 -12.18 -21.69 -20.95
C LYS A 323 -12.61 -23.16 -21.06
N TYR A 324 -11.68 -24.09 -21.27
CA TYR A 324 -11.95 -25.52 -21.39
C TYR A 324 -12.05 -26.26 -20.06
N LYS A 325 -11.79 -25.58 -18.94
CA LYS A 325 -11.91 -26.17 -17.59
C LYS A 325 -13.38 -26.21 -17.13
N PHE A 326 -14.26 -26.86 -17.92
CA PHE A 326 -15.71 -26.92 -17.65
C PHE A 326 -16.07 -27.73 -16.38
N TRP A 327 -15.18 -28.62 -15.93
CA TRP A 327 -15.35 -29.39 -14.69
C TRP A 327 -15.09 -28.59 -13.40
N LYS A 328 -14.45 -27.43 -13.47
CA LYS A 328 -14.31 -26.54 -12.31
C LYS A 328 -15.64 -25.87 -12.00
N ARG A 329 -16.19 -26.17 -10.80
CA ARG A 329 -17.41 -25.51 -10.32
C ARG A 329 -17.14 -24.02 -10.12
N ARG A 330 -18.17 -23.20 -10.33
CA ARG A 330 -18.10 -21.77 -10.00
C ARG A 330 -17.79 -21.64 -8.50
N LYS A 331 -16.64 -21.07 -8.17
CA LYS A 331 -16.45 -20.50 -6.84
C LYS A 331 -17.10 -19.12 -6.89
N ILE A 332 -18.26 -19.02 -6.30
CA ILE A 332 -18.78 -17.73 -5.85
C ILE A 332 -17.87 -17.34 -4.68
N PHE A 333 -17.76 -16.05 -4.35
CA PHE A 333 -17.06 -15.52 -3.17
C PHE A 333 -17.52 -16.23 -1.89
N ILE A 334 -17.24 -17.49 -1.70
CA ILE A 334 -17.61 -18.26 -0.53
C ILE A 334 -16.39 -19.03 -0.09
N SER A 335 -16.07 -18.81 1.18
CA SER A 335 -15.04 -19.41 2.03
C SER A 335 -14.55 -20.81 1.62
#